data_a30f1b9f11e4894fcb8a858af337558f
#
_entry.id   a30f1b9f11e4894fcb8a858af337558f
#
_cell.length_a   1.000
_cell.length_b   1.000
_cell.length_c   1.000
_cell.angle_alpha   90.00
_cell.angle_beta   90.00
_cell.angle_gamma   90.00
#
_symmetry.space_group_name_H-M   'P 1'
#
loop_
_entity.id
_entity.type
_entity.pdbx_description
1 polymer ?
#
loop_
_entity_poly.entity_id
_entity_poly.type
_entity_poly.pdbx_seq_one_letter_code
_entity_poly.pdbx_strand_id
1 'polypeptide(L)'
;MKKIILTLLVFCFISCTTNQDQTDVIETGTTEIATQESSNNSSSTSNSSSSNSNDISVLADKFYHEGKVSVVVNDDNIVITASDLPDHKSAYYSSGNPLYESYDEPNNPSFKLNPNNITEQNIVMTIPRFPEVSNTHEATPMGPMGVAVNSVAIYNQMAAPGDDILEELNTFDQYEGHPAPGGIYHYHIEPVWLTQTLGDDAFLGLLLDGFPVYGPVEDGKKITNDDLDDYHGHIHNKTEFPEGIYHYHITDDLPWINGDGFYGRAGTITR
;
A
#
# COMPACT_ATOMS: atom_id res chain seq x y z
N MET A 1 38.65 2.51 -34.97
CA MET A 1 39.35 3.60 -34.29
C MET A 1 38.44 4.82 -34.31
N LYS A 2 37.69 5.07 -33.27
CA LYS A 2 36.88 6.31 -33.07
C LYS A 2 37.39 6.97 -31.81
N LYS A 3 37.80 8.21 -31.92
CA LYS A 3 38.41 9.03 -30.86
C LYS A 3 37.27 9.56 -29.97
N ILE A 4 37.40 9.33 -28.67
CA ILE A 4 36.57 9.92 -27.62
C ILE A 4 37.19 11.27 -27.27
N ILE A 5 36.41 12.35 -27.39
CA ILE A 5 36.76 13.69 -26.93
C ILE A 5 36.12 13.89 -25.57
N LEU A 6 36.94 14.04 -24.54
CA LEU A 6 36.57 14.33 -23.17
C LEU A 6 36.56 15.87 -23.00
N THR A 7 35.40 16.45 -22.78
CA THR A 7 35.23 17.88 -22.48
C THR A 7 35.14 18.07 -20.97
N LEU A 8 36.13 18.72 -20.41
CA LEU A 8 36.23 19.09 -18.99
C LEU A 8 35.50 20.44 -18.78
N LEU A 9 34.45 20.45 -17.99
CA LEU A 9 33.78 21.69 -17.55
C LEU A 9 34.28 22.05 -16.13
N VAL A 10 34.91 23.19 -16.02
CA VAL A 10 35.35 23.82 -14.78
C VAL A 10 34.23 24.72 -14.27
N PHE A 11 33.70 24.49 -13.06
CA PHE A 11 32.85 25.39 -12.37
C PHE A 11 33.60 26.21 -11.34
N CYS A 12 33.59 27.55 -11.54
CA CYS A 12 34.06 28.53 -10.55
C CYS A 12 33.03 28.76 -9.45
N PHE A 13 33.48 28.60 -8.20
CA PHE A 13 32.73 29.08 -7.02
C PHE A 13 33.00 30.56 -6.79
N ILE A 14 31.94 31.35 -6.68
CA ILE A 14 32.00 32.72 -6.17
C ILE A 14 31.31 32.72 -4.79
N SER A 15 32.15 32.97 -3.79
CA SER A 15 31.73 33.23 -2.41
C SER A 15 31.47 34.74 -2.26
N CYS A 16 30.33 35.11 -1.68
CA CYS A 16 30.08 36.47 -1.21
C CYS A 16 29.54 36.42 0.22
N THR A 17 30.39 36.87 1.14
CA THR A 17 30.08 37.20 2.53
C THR A 17 29.75 38.67 2.61
N THR A 18 28.68 39.07 3.34
CA THR A 18 28.59 40.40 3.96
C THR A 18 27.82 40.38 5.27
N ASN A 19 28.43 41.08 6.22
CA ASN A 19 28.23 41.28 7.66
C ASN A 19 26.92 41.96 8.08
N GLN A 20 26.55 41.60 9.29
CA GLN A 20 26.01 42.35 10.46
C GLN A 20 25.59 43.82 10.31
N ASP A 21 24.45 44.12 10.95
CA ASP A 21 24.44 45.19 11.94
C ASP A 21 23.32 44.97 13.00
N GLN A 22 23.69 45.17 14.29
CA GLN A 22 22.84 45.18 15.47
C GLN A 22 22.36 46.61 15.72
N THR A 23 21.13 46.81 16.21
CA THR A 23 20.79 47.89 17.10
C THR A 23 19.76 47.48 18.13
N ASP A 24 20.20 47.51 19.36
CA ASP A 24 19.42 47.45 20.61
C ASP A 24 18.59 48.77 20.77
N VAL A 25 17.31 48.62 21.18
CA VAL A 25 16.62 49.67 21.89
C VAL A 25 15.87 49.09 23.08
N ILE A 26 16.30 49.53 24.25
CA ILE A 26 15.65 49.33 25.55
C ILE A 26 14.63 50.47 25.74
N GLU A 27 13.39 50.16 26.12
CA GLU A 27 12.58 51.12 26.85
C GLU A 27 11.67 50.42 27.89
N THR A 28 11.64 51.08 29.04
CA THR A 28 11.19 50.77 30.36
C THR A 28 9.69 50.89 30.56
N GLY A 29 9.16 49.98 31.33
CA GLY A 29 8.17 49.99 32.40
C GLY A 29 6.94 50.91 32.38
N THR A 30 5.83 50.31 32.71
CA THR A 30 4.93 50.81 33.76
C THR A 30 3.92 49.69 34.18
N THR A 31 3.80 49.54 35.48
CA THR A 31 2.87 48.66 36.20
C THR A 31 1.52 49.37 36.33
N GLU A 32 0.43 48.73 35.99
CA GLU A 32 -0.90 49.08 36.51
C GLU A 32 -1.65 47.80 36.95
N ILE A 33 -2.08 47.86 38.21
CA ILE A 33 -2.94 46.88 38.88
C ILE A 33 -4.37 47.29 38.68
N ALA A 34 -5.23 46.39 38.18
CA ALA A 34 -6.66 46.55 38.28
C ALA A 34 -7.39 45.20 38.38
N THR A 35 -7.85 44.96 39.59
CA THR A 35 -9.13 44.38 40.04
C THR A 35 -9.77 43.20 39.30
N GLN A 36 -9.97 42.13 40.06
CA GLN A 36 -10.82 40.96 39.79
C GLN A 36 -12.29 41.37 39.58
N GLU A 37 -12.92 40.83 38.54
CA GLU A 37 -14.33 40.51 38.54
C GLU A 37 -14.52 39.05 38.14
N SER A 38 -15.17 38.32 39.05
CA SER A 38 -15.57 36.95 38.90
C SER A 38 -16.82 36.88 38.04
N SER A 39 -16.73 36.34 36.85
CA SER A 39 -17.92 35.89 36.08
C SER A 39 -17.81 34.39 35.83
N ASN A 40 -18.68 33.65 36.48
CA ASN A 40 -18.95 32.24 36.20
C ASN A 40 -19.39 32.11 34.76
N ASN A 41 -18.53 31.54 33.93
CA ASN A 41 -18.90 31.10 32.61
C ASN A 41 -18.87 29.56 32.58
N SER A 42 -20.05 28.97 32.56
CA SER A 42 -20.25 27.54 32.35
C SER A 42 -19.68 27.18 30.96
N SER A 43 -18.48 26.65 30.92
CA SER A 43 -17.93 26.06 29.69
C SER A 43 -18.69 24.77 29.40
N SER A 44 -19.64 24.84 28.49
CA SER A 44 -20.11 23.66 27.78
C SER A 44 -18.90 23.07 27.01
N THR A 45 -18.37 21.98 27.53
CA THR A 45 -17.40 21.16 26.81
C THR A 45 -18.11 20.59 25.59
N SER A 46 -17.99 21.24 24.46
CA SER A 46 -18.27 20.63 23.19
C SER A 46 -17.19 19.57 22.99
N ASN A 47 -17.52 18.31 23.22
CA ASN A 47 -16.77 17.20 22.67
C ASN A 47 -16.85 17.33 21.15
N SER A 48 -15.89 18.03 20.56
CA SER A 48 -15.56 17.81 19.17
C SER A 48 -14.92 16.43 19.12
N SER A 49 -15.68 15.41 18.78
CA SER A 49 -15.13 14.18 18.24
C SER A 49 -14.31 14.61 17.01
N SER A 50 -12.99 14.67 17.14
CA SER A 50 -12.12 14.68 15.97
C SER A 50 -12.43 13.39 15.21
N SER A 51 -13.13 13.50 14.07
CA SER A 51 -13.23 12.38 13.15
C SER A 51 -11.78 12.02 12.80
N ASN A 52 -11.32 10.83 13.20
CA ASN A 52 -10.04 10.31 12.73
C ASN A 52 -10.11 10.24 11.21
N SER A 53 -9.33 11.09 10.54
CA SER A 53 -9.35 11.23 9.08
C SER A 53 -8.98 9.92 8.36
N ASN A 54 -8.31 9.00 9.05
CA ASN A 54 -7.81 7.73 8.52
C ASN A 54 -8.67 6.51 8.91
N ASP A 55 -9.98 6.67 9.15
CA ASP A 55 -10.87 5.52 9.41
C ASP A 55 -11.07 4.70 8.14
N ILE A 56 -10.32 3.60 8.00
CA ILE A 56 -10.37 2.73 6.83
C ILE A 56 -11.61 1.81 6.79
N SER A 57 -12.48 1.86 7.79
CA SER A 57 -13.74 1.11 7.76
C SER A 57 -14.65 1.48 6.59
N VAL A 58 -14.48 2.66 6.02
CA VAL A 58 -15.15 3.11 4.79
C VAL A 58 -14.82 2.25 3.56
N LEU A 59 -13.74 1.45 3.62
CA LEU A 59 -13.33 0.53 2.55
C LEU A 59 -13.89 -0.89 2.73
N ALA A 60 -14.55 -1.19 3.85
CA ALA A 60 -15.01 -2.56 4.18
C ALA A 60 -15.95 -3.14 3.12
N ASP A 61 -16.88 -2.34 2.60
CA ASP A 61 -17.87 -2.76 1.61
C ASP A 61 -17.28 -2.96 0.20
N LYS A 62 -16.01 -2.59 -0.02
CA LYS A 62 -15.32 -2.79 -1.30
C LYS A 62 -14.78 -4.21 -1.47
N PHE A 63 -14.71 -5.00 -0.41
CA PHE A 63 -14.38 -6.42 -0.48
C PHE A 63 -15.60 -7.20 -0.97
N TYR A 64 -15.56 -7.64 -2.23
CA TYR A 64 -16.77 -8.01 -2.95
C TYR A 64 -16.97 -9.52 -3.17
N HIS A 65 -15.91 -10.35 -3.01
CA HIS A 65 -15.99 -11.79 -3.33
C HIS A 65 -16.84 -12.52 -2.29
N GLU A 66 -18.14 -12.60 -2.55
CA GLU A 66 -19.14 -13.14 -1.64
C GLU A 66 -18.82 -14.57 -1.18
N GLY A 67 -18.84 -14.78 0.13
CA GLY A 67 -18.55 -16.05 0.76
C GLY A 67 -17.06 -16.47 0.74
N LYS A 68 -16.18 -15.65 0.14
CA LYS A 68 -14.74 -15.90 0.07
C LYS A 68 -13.92 -14.87 0.84
N VAL A 69 -14.46 -13.69 1.05
CA VAL A 69 -13.89 -12.67 1.93
C VAL A 69 -14.98 -12.13 2.84
N SER A 70 -14.64 -11.86 4.09
CA SER A 70 -15.52 -11.16 5.03
C SER A 70 -14.73 -10.14 5.83
N VAL A 71 -15.36 -9.00 6.12
CA VAL A 71 -14.76 -7.90 6.86
C VAL A 71 -15.62 -7.59 8.07
N VAL A 72 -15.00 -7.61 9.25
CA VAL A 72 -15.65 -7.25 10.53
C VAL A 72 -14.97 -6.01 11.07
N VAL A 73 -15.70 -4.93 11.20
CA VAL A 73 -15.22 -3.66 11.75
C VAL A 73 -15.48 -3.64 13.26
N ASN A 74 -14.43 -3.45 14.04
CA ASN A 74 -14.46 -3.24 15.48
C ASN A 74 -14.05 -1.80 15.81
N ASP A 75 -14.03 -1.46 17.11
CA ASP A 75 -13.71 -0.09 17.55
C ASP A 75 -12.30 0.34 17.11
N ASP A 76 -11.27 -0.51 17.28
CA ASP A 76 -9.88 -0.17 17.03
C ASP A 76 -9.24 -0.95 15.87
N ASN A 77 -9.91 -1.97 15.35
CA ASN A 77 -9.35 -2.82 14.31
C ASN A 77 -10.40 -3.31 13.32
N ILE A 78 -9.92 -3.80 12.20
CA ILE A 78 -10.70 -4.52 11.19
C ILE A 78 -10.16 -5.94 11.10
N VAL A 79 -11.06 -6.92 11.13
CA VAL A 79 -10.72 -8.32 10.93
C VAL A 79 -11.19 -8.73 9.55
N ILE A 80 -10.26 -9.16 8.71
CA ILE A 80 -10.54 -9.67 7.37
C ILE A 80 -10.26 -11.17 7.37
N THR A 81 -11.27 -11.96 6.99
CA THR A 81 -11.14 -13.40 6.78
C THR A 81 -11.25 -13.68 5.29
N ALA A 82 -10.24 -14.31 4.71
CA ALA A 82 -10.13 -14.57 3.28
C ALA A 82 -9.86 -16.06 3.02
N SER A 83 -10.56 -16.63 2.04
CA SER A 83 -10.34 -18.01 1.61
C SER A 83 -9.28 -18.15 0.52
N ASP A 84 -8.70 -17.04 0.07
CA ASP A 84 -7.60 -17.03 -0.89
C ASP A 84 -7.92 -17.73 -2.22
N LEU A 85 -9.19 -17.67 -2.60
CA LEU A 85 -9.66 -18.20 -3.87
C LEU A 85 -9.94 -17.03 -4.82
N PRO A 86 -9.20 -16.91 -5.93
CA PRO A 86 -9.48 -15.88 -6.92
C PRO A 86 -10.83 -16.10 -7.61
N ASP A 87 -11.49 -15.02 -8.01
CA ASP A 87 -12.78 -15.00 -8.71
C ASP A 87 -12.62 -15.01 -10.25
N HIS A 88 -11.42 -15.26 -10.71
CA HIS A 88 -11.07 -15.36 -12.12
C HIS A 88 -10.58 -16.76 -12.49
N LYS A 89 -10.44 -17.00 -13.79
CA LYS A 89 -9.90 -18.25 -14.29
C LYS A 89 -8.39 -18.33 -14.10
N SER A 90 -7.88 -19.56 -13.96
CA SER A 90 -6.45 -19.82 -13.82
C SER A 90 -6.09 -21.22 -14.29
N ALA A 91 -4.89 -21.37 -14.83
CA ALA A 91 -4.30 -22.67 -15.13
C ALA A 91 -3.95 -23.47 -13.89
N TYR A 92 -3.96 -22.83 -12.71
CA TYR A 92 -3.66 -23.44 -11.42
C TYR A 92 -4.86 -24.06 -10.70
N TYR A 93 -6.07 -23.88 -11.24
CA TYR A 93 -7.20 -24.72 -10.81
C TYR A 93 -7.08 -26.13 -11.38
N SER A 94 -7.64 -27.12 -10.71
CA SER A 94 -7.77 -28.45 -11.28
C SER A 94 -8.66 -28.43 -12.51
N SER A 95 -8.40 -29.30 -13.49
CA SER A 95 -9.12 -29.34 -14.77
C SER A 95 -10.63 -29.59 -14.67
N GLY A 96 -11.13 -30.02 -13.52
CA GLY A 96 -12.55 -30.18 -13.22
C GLY A 96 -13.20 -28.94 -12.59
N ASN A 97 -12.44 -27.92 -12.26
CA ASN A 97 -12.95 -26.68 -11.68
C ASN A 97 -13.55 -25.81 -12.78
N PRO A 98 -14.73 -25.20 -12.59
CA PRO A 98 -15.32 -24.27 -13.55
C PRO A 98 -14.45 -23.05 -13.91
N LEU A 99 -13.51 -22.67 -13.01
CA LEU A 99 -12.56 -21.59 -13.20
C LEU A 99 -11.22 -22.08 -13.80
N TYR A 100 -11.10 -23.37 -14.16
CA TYR A 100 -9.91 -23.84 -14.88
C TYR A 100 -9.88 -23.26 -16.29
N GLU A 101 -8.73 -22.70 -16.66
CA GLU A 101 -8.40 -22.31 -18.02
C GLU A 101 -6.92 -22.57 -18.27
N SER A 102 -6.60 -23.26 -19.37
CA SER A 102 -5.20 -23.45 -19.74
C SER A 102 -4.58 -22.10 -20.08
N TYR A 103 -3.34 -21.89 -19.64
CA TYR A 103 -2.59 -20.70 -20.03
C TYR A 103 -2.35 -20.70 -21.54
N ASP A 104 -2.76 -19.63 -22.21
CA ASP A 104 -2.62 -19.43 -23.65
C ASP A 104 -2.31 -17.95 -23.98
N GLU A 105 -1.49 -17.32 -23.15
CA GLU A 105 -1.09 -15.93 -23.33
C GLU A 105 0.15 -15.82 -24.22
N PRO A 106 0.08 -15.07 -25.32
CA PRO A 106 1.22 -14.92 -26.22
C PRO A 106 2.35 -14.05 -25.62
N ASN A 107 2.05 -13.29 -24.57
CA ASN A 107 2.98 -12.31 -24.02
C ASN A 107 4.06 -12.92 -23.12
N ASN A 108 3.84 -14.12 -22.57
CA ASN A 108 4.84 -14.84 -21.79
C ASN A 108 5.17 -16.21 -22.39
N PRO A 109 6.01 -16.27 -23.44
CA PRO A 109 6.41 -17.53 -24.06
C PRO A 109 7.28 -18.40 -23.15
N SER A 110 7.75 -17.85 -22.04
CA SER A 110 8.55 -18.56 -21.01
C SER A 110 7.70 -19.17 -19.92
N PHE A 111 6.37 -19.02 -19.97
CA PHE A 111 5.47 -19.53 -18.94
C PHE A 111 5.72 -21.00 -18.63
N LYS A 112 5.78 -21.29 -17.34
CA LYS A 112 5.94 -22.65 -16.80
C LYS A 112 4.99 -22.81 -15.62
N LEU A 113 4.05 -23.72 -15.77
CA LEU A 113 3.19 -24.11 -14.66
C LEU A 113 4.03 -24.63 -13.49
N ASN A 114 3.95 -24.00 -12.32
CA ASN A 114 4.56 -24.54 -11.12
C ASN A 114 3.76 -25.76 -10.59
N PRO A 115 4.31 -26.61 -9.72
CA PRO A 115 3.66 -27.86 -9.32
C PRO A 115 2.47 -27.67 -8.36
N ASN A 116 2.17 -26.47 -7.91
CA ASN A 116 1.14 -26.20 -6.92
C ASN A 116 -0.21 -25.96 -7.62
N ASN A 117 -1.30 -26.29 -6.91
CA ASN A 117 -2.66 -25.94 -7.34
C ASN A 117 -3.28 -24.99 -6.32
N ILE A 118 -4.20 -24.16 -6.78
CA ILE A 118 -5.01 -23.29 -5.92
C ILE A 118 -5.82 -24.17 -4.95
N THR A 119 -5.72 -23.89 -3.67
CA THR A 119 -6.51 -24.54 -2.62
C THR A 119 -7.05 -23.47 -1.65
N GLU A 120 -8.26 -23.75 -1.15
CA GLU A 120 -8.90 -22.86 -0.18
C GLU A 120 -8.07 -22.75 1.10
N GLN A 121 -7.89 -21.52 1.57
CA GLN A 121 -7.16 -21.16 2.78
C GLN A 121 -8.12 -20.61 3.83
N ASN A 122 -7.58 -20.32 5.01
CA ASN A 122 -8.26 -19.54 6.04
C ASN A 122 -7.30 -18.46 6.58
N ILE A 123 -7.12 -17.43 5.78
CA ILE A 123 -6.27 -16.29 6.15
C ILE A 123 -7.11 -15.34 7.00
N VAL A 124 -6.67 -15.06 8.22
CA VAL A 124 -7.31 -14.07 9.10
C VAL A 124 -6.32 -12.97 9.42
N MET A 125 -6.63 -11.77 8.97
CA MET A 125 -5.86 -10.56 9.25
C MET A 125 -6.60 -9.68 10.24
N THR A 126 -5.89 -9.19 11.26
CA THR A 126 -6.37 -8.15 12.18
C THR A 126 -5.51 -6.92 11.98
N ILE A 127 -6.06 -5.88 11.38
CA ILE A 127 -5.35 -4.66 10.98
C ILE A 127 -5.84 -3.45 11.77
N PRO A 128 -5.03 -2.39 11.96
CA PRO A 128 -5.48 -1.15 12.56
C PRO A 128 -6.63 -0.53 11.75
N ARG A 129 -7.70 -0.12 12.42
CA ARG A 129 -8.80 0.63 11.79
C ARG A 129 -8.39 2.08 11.48
N PHE A 130 -7.50 2.63 12.29
CA PHE A 130 -6.96 3.98 12.16
C PHE A 130 -5.44 3.86 11.95
N PRO A 131 -4.98 3.56 10.72
CA PRO A 131 -3.56 3.38 10.47
C PRO A 131 -2.79 4.68 10.69
N GLU A 132 -1.62 4.55 11.29
CA GLU A 132 -0.70 5.63 11.59
C GLU A 132 0.71 5.26 11.13
N VAL A 133 1.48 6.28 10.70
CA VAL A 133 2.89 6.08 10.37
C VAL A 133 3.66 5.51 11.55
N SER A 134 4.52 4.55 11.30
CA SER A 134 5.37 3.96 12.34
C SER A 134 6.72 4.67 12.41
N ASN A 135 7.24 4.87 13.63
CA ASN A 135 8.62 5.35 13.82
C ASN A 135 9.67 4.24 13.60
N THR A 136 9.23 2.98 13.59
CA THR A 136 10.07 1.81 13.32
C THR A 136 9.37 0.98 12.26
N HIS A 137 9.79 1.13 11.01
CA HIS A 137 9.20 0.41 9.90
C HIS A 137 9.61 -1.06 9.93
N GLU A 138 8.63 -1.94 9.99
CA GLU A 138 8.85 -3.38 10.02
C GLU A 138 8.96 -3.91 8.58
N ALA A 139 9.89 -4.84 8.37
CA ALA A 139 9.98 -5.53 7.09
C ALA A 139 8.70 -6.35 6.84
N THR A 140 8.28 -6.43 5.58
CA THR A 140 7.16 -7.29 5.20
C THR A 140 7.51 -8.77 5.36
N PRO A 141 6.56 -9.63 5.75
CA PRO A 141 6.83 -11.04 5.98
C PRO A 141 7.07 -11.81 4.68
N MET A 142 7.74 -12.94 4.78
CA MET A 142 7.69 -13.98 3.74
C MET A 142 6.33 -14.68 3.81
N GLY A 143 5.43 -14.32 2.92
CA GLY A 143 4.02 -14.77 2.90
C GLY A 143 3.07 -13.57 2.78
N PRO A 144 1.78 -13.75 3.08
CA PRO A 144 0.81 -12.68 2.93
C PRO A 144 1.18 -11.44 3.75
N MET A 145 1.37 -10.31 3.09
CA MET A 145 1.53 -8.99 3.70
C MET A 145 0.25 -8.16 3.63
N GLY A 146 -0.72 -8.61 2.85
CA GLY A 146 -1.99 -7.93 2.62
C GLY A 146 -3.03 -8.88 2.01
N VAL A 147 -4.23 -8.36 1.78
CA VAL A 147 -5.31 -9.06 1.11
C VAL A 147 -6.01 -8.15 0.10
N ALA A 148 -6.23 -8.68 -1.08
CA ALA A 148 -6.95 -8.02 -2.16
C ALA A 148 -8.48 -8.12 -1.96
N VAL A 149 -9.22 -7.21 -2.60
CA VAL A 149 -10.70 -7.12 -2.48
C VAL A 149 -11.43 -8.37 -2.95
N ASN A 150 -10.76 -9.23 -3.75
CA ASN A 150 -11.28 -10.50 -4.23
C ASN A 150 -10.83 -11.72 -3.39
N SER A 151 -10.39 -11.52 -2.15
CA SER A 151 -9.94 -12.61 -1.23
C SER A 151 -8.49 -13.08 -1.40
N VAL A 152 -7.80 -12.69 -2.45
CA VAL A 152 -6.45 -13.17 -2.78
C VAL A 152 -5.39 -12.49 -1.91
N ALA A 153 -4.40 -13.25 -1.46
CA ALA A 153 -3.27 -12.73 -0.70
C ALA A 153 -2.38 -11.80 -1.56
N ILE A 154 -1.86 -10.75 -0.95
CA ILE A 154 -0.83 -9.87 -1.53
C ILE A 154 0.49 -10.21 -0.86
N TYR A 155 1.52 -10.45 -1.66
CA TYR A 155 2.88 -10.75 -1.22
C TYR A 155 3.81 -9.58 -1.57
N ASN A 156 4.98 -9.57 -0.92
CA ASN A 156 6.04 -8.61 -1.22
C ASN A 156 6.83 -8.98 -2.50
N GLN A 157 7.78 -8.15 -2.86
CA GLN A 157 8.65 -8.29 -4.03
C GLN A 157 9.76 -9.35 -3.89
N MET A 158 9.69 -10.24 -2.92
CA MET A 158 10.73 -11.24 -2.67
C MET A 158 10.23 -12.65 -3.01
N ALA A 159 11.08 -13.41 -3.68
CA ALA A 159 10.91 -14.85 -3.86
C ALA A 159 11.25 -15.62 -2.58
N ALA A 160 10.93 -16.92 -2.57
CA ALA A 160 11.38 -17.82 -1.50
C ALA A 160 12.92 -17.79 -1.37
N PRO A 161 13.49 -18.07 -0.16
CA PRO A 161 14.93 -17.99 0.04
C PRO A 161 15.73 -18.86 -0.93
N GLY A 162 16.53 -18.22 -1.75
CA GLY A 162 17.37 -18.85 -2.77
C GLY A 162 16.81 -18.82 -4.18
N ASP A 163 15.57 -18.34 -4.36
CA ASP A 163 14.92 -18.15 -5.65
C ASP A 163 15.02 -16.69 -6.10
N ASP A 164 14.82 -16.44 -7.39
CA ASP A 164 14.81 -15.12 -8.00
C ASP A 164 13.38 -14.76 -8.38
N ILE A 165 12.86 -13.65 -7.83
CA ILE A 165 11.50 -13.18 -8.12
C ILE A 165 11.28 -12.93 -9.63
N LEU A 166 12.30 -12.50 -10.35
CA LEU A 166 12.20 -12.29 -11.80
C LEU A 166 12.04 -13.62 -12.58
N GLU A 167 12.56 -14.73 -12.04
CA GLU A 167 12.30 -16.06 -12.61
C GLU A 167 10.88 -16.55 -12.25
N GLU A 168 10.34 -16.18 -11.08
CA GLU A 168 8.98 -16.52 -10.67
C GLU A 168 7.93 -15.89 -11.59
N LEU A 169 8.19 -14.72 -12.20
CA LEU A 169 7.30 -14.10 -13.20
C LEU A 169 6.92 -15.09 -14.33
N ASN A 170 7.81 -16.01 -14.66
CA ASN A 170 7.50 -17.04 -15.67
C ASN A 170 6.46 -18.08 -15.21
N THR A 171 6.04 -18.01 -13.95
CA THR A 171 4.99 -18.88 -13.40
C THR A 171 3.68 -18.15 -13.12
N PHE A 172 3.60 -16.85 -13.39
CA PHE A 172 2.38 -16.08 -13.20
C PHE A 172 1.38 -16.37 -14.32
N ASP A 173 0.14 -16.60 -13.95
CA ASP A 173 -0.92 -16.84 -14.93
C ASP A 173 -1.37 -15.54 -15.64
N GLN A 174 -2.39 -15.61 -16.46
CA GLN A 174 -2.89 -14.48 -17.26
C GLN A 174 -3.40 -13.29 -16.42
N TYR A 175 -3.51 -13.44 -15.11
CA TYR A 175 -3.92 -12.38 -14.18
C TYR A 175 -2.83 -12.04 -13.17
N GLU A 176 -1.59 -12.44 -13.49
CA GLU A 176 -0.37 -12.08 -12.77
C GLU A 176 -0.33 -12.58 -11.32
N GLY A 177 -0.85 -13.80 -11.12
CA GLY A 177 -0.74 -14.51 -9.85
C GLY A 177 -0.34 -15.96 -10.03
N HIS A 178 0.09 -16.58 -8.95
CA HIS A 178 0.45 -17.99 -8.90
C HIS A 178 0.30 -18.59 -7.48
N PRO A 179 0.19 -19.93 -7.33
CA PRO A 179 0.13 -20.54 -6.01
C PRO A 179 1.52 -20.86 -5.45
N ALA A 180 1.77 -20.50 -4.18
CA ALA A 180 2.89 -20.99 -3.39
C ALA A 180 2.68 -22.48 -2.96
N PRO A 181 3.70 -23.16 -2.39
CA PRO A 181 3.51 -24.41 -1.71
C PRO A 181 2.40 -24.36 -0.65
N GLY A 182 1.49 -25.33 -0.69
CA GLY A 182 0.27 -25.32 0.14
C GLY A 182 -0.94 -24.70 -0.56
N GLY A 183 -0.78 -24.20 -1.78
CA GLY A 183 -1.87 -23.76 -2.63
C GLY A 183 -2.38 -22.33 -2.37
N ILE A 184 -1.60 -21.52 -1.68
CA ILE A 184 -1.89 -20.10 -1.44
C ILE A 184 -1.66 -19.33 -2.74
N TYR A 185 -2.74 -18.93 -3.41
CA TYR A 185 -2.66 -18.10 -4.61
C TYR A 185 -2.38 -16.65 -4.20
N HIS A 186 -1.49 -15.95 -4.89
CA HIS A 186 -1.11 -14.60 -4.48
C HIS A 186 -0.62 -13.74 -5.64
N TYR A 187 -0.66 -12.43 -5.41
CA TYR A 187 -0.14 -11.40 -6.29
C TYR A 187 1.15 -10.81 -5.73
N HIS A 188 2.19 -10.72 -6.56
CA HIS A 188 3.42 -9.94 -6.28
C HIS A 188 3.45 -8.62 -7.03
N ILE A 189 2.69 -8.54 -8.12
CA ILE A 189 2.63 -7.41 -9.06
C ILE A 189 1.18 -7.00 -9.28
N GLU A 190 0.91 -6.20 -10.29
CA GLU A 190 -0.45 -5.77 -10.64
C GLU A 190 -1.42 -6.95 -10.71
N PRO A 191 -2.48 -6.98 -9.89
CA PRO A 191 -3.55 -7.95 -10.02
C PRO A 191 -4.43 -7.58 -11.22
N VAL A 192 -4.02 -7.97 -12.41
CA VAL A 192 -4.60 -7.52 -13.70
C VAL A 192 -6.09 -7.77 -13.79
N TRP A 193 -6.61 -8.85 -13.16
CA TRP A 193 -8.05 -9.07 -13.09
C TRP A 193 -8.78 -7.93 -12.39
N LEU A 194 -8.21 -7.42 -11.31
CA LEU A 194 -8.81 -6.34 -10.52
C LEU A 194 -8.77 -5.01 -11.27
N THR A 195 -7.65 -4.64 -11.85
CA THR A 195 -7.52 -3.38 -12.61
C THR A 195 -8.39 -3.38 -13.86
N GLN A 196 -8.51 -4.51 -14.56
CA GLN A 196 -9.44 -4.68 -15.71
C GLN A 196 -10.90 -4.59 -15.29
N THR A 197 -11.26 -5.07 -14.10
CA THR A 197 -12.66 -5.16 -13.65
C THR A 197 -13.12 -3.90 -12.93
N LEU A 198 -12.26 -3.30 -12.11
CA LEU A 198 -12.58 -2.18 -11.23
C LEU A 198 -12.07 -0.83 -11.74
N GLY A 199 -11.06 -0.84 -12.61
CA GLY A 199 -10.35 0.34 -13.13
C GLY A 199 -8.92 0.45 -12.61
N ASP A 200 -8.08 1.13 -13.40
CA ASP A 200 -6.64 1.28 -13.11
C ASP A 200 -6.36 2.20 -11.91
N ASP A 201 -7.33 2.97 -11.44
CA ASP A 201 -7.27 3.85 -10.27
C ASP A 201 -7.99 3.27 -9.03
N ALA A 202 -8.46 2.03 -9.13
CA ALA A 202 -9.30 1.41 -8.12
C ALA A 202 -8.53 1.06 -6.83
N PHE A 203 -9.27 1.02 -5.71
CA PHE A 203 -8.84 0.36 -4.49
C PHE A 203 -8.74 -1.15 -4.71
N LEU A 204 -7.56 -1.72 -4.47
CA LEU A 204 -7.27 -3.13 -4.75
C LEU A 204 -7.19 -4.01 -3.52
N GLY A 205 -6.90 -3.44 -2.34
CA GLY A 205 -6.78 -4.19 -1.10
C GLY A 205 -6.15 -3.43 0.05
N LEU A 206 -5.91 -4.11 1.16
CA LEU A 206 -5.29 -3.57 2.37
C LEU A 206 -4.03 -4.36 2.72
N LEU A 207 -2.96 -3.65 3.12
CA LEU A 207 -1.81 -4.28 3.74
C LEU A 207 -2.01 -4.45 5.24
N LEU A 208 -1.15 -5.23 5.90
CA LEU A 208 -1.24 -5.53 7.34
C LEU A 208 -1.17 -4.30 8.24
N ASP A 209 -0.57 -3.22 7.78
CA ASP A 209 -0.49 -1.96 8.52
C ASP A 209 -1.76 -1.10 8.39
N GLY A 210 -2.75 -1.58 7.63
CA GLY A 210 -4.04 -0.90 7.43
C GLY A 210 -4.05 0.12 6.30
N PHE A 211 -2.91 0.42 5.68
CA PHE A 211 -2.91 1.34 4.54
C PHE A 211 -3.40 0.67 3.25
N PRO A 212 -4.21 1.38 2.45
CA PRO A 212 -4.77 0.83 1.21
C PRO A 212 -3.73 0.73 0.10
N VAL A 213 -3.97 -0.22 -0.81
CA VAL A 213 -3.27 -0.37 -2.09
C VAL A 213 -4.21 0.07 -3.20
N TYR A 214 -3.74 0.95 -4.07
CA TYR A 214 -4.45 1.40 -5.27
C TYR A 214 -3.73 0.95 -6.54
N GLY A 215 -4.44 0.99 -7.64
CA GLY A 215 -3.93 0.62 -8.95
C GLY A 215 -2.87 1.59 -9.51
N PRO A 216 -2.39 1.33 -10.75
CA PRO A 216 -1.24 2.03 -11.31
C PRO A 216 -1.53 3.46 -11.79
N VAL A 217 -2.76 3.95 -11.67
CA VAL A 217 -3.16 5.28 -12.13
C VAL A 217 -3.73 6.11 -10.98
N GLU A 218 -3.38 7.39 -10.93
CA GLU A 218 -3.98 8.36 -10.03
C GLU A 218 -4.22 9.67 -10.78
N ASP A 219 -5.43 10.24 -10.66
CA ASP A 219 -5.85 11.46 -11.37
C ASP A 219 -5.60 11.42 -12.88
N GLY A 220 -5.71 10.24 -13.49
CA GLY A 220 -5.47 10.00 -14.91
C GLY A 220 -3.99 9.98 -15.31
N LYS A 221 -3.06 10.02 -14.35
CA LYS A 221 -1.62 9.88 -14.54
C LYS A 221 -1.17 8.48 -14.09
N LYS A 222 -0.36 7.81 -14.92
CA LYS A 222 0.32 6.58 -14.51
C LYS A 222 1.36 6.90 -13.44
N ILE A 223 1.30 6.19 -12.32
CA ILE A 223 2.24 6.30 -11.21
C ILE A 223 3.50 5.49 -11.52
N THR A 224 4.64 6.04 -11.14
CA THR A 224 5.96 5.44 -11.27
C THR A 224 6.69 5.46 -9.92
N ASN A 225 7.77 4.70 -9.78
CA ASN A 225 8.57 4.70 -8.56
C ASN A 225 9.08 6.10 -8.16
N ASP A 226 9.30 6.99 -9.13
CA ASP A 226 9.74 8.38 -8.87
C ASP A 226 8.64 9.26 -8.21
N ASP A 227 7.39 8.81 -8.24
CA ASP A 227 6.25 9.50 -7.61
C ASP A 227 6.02 9.04 -6.15
N LEU A 228 6.74 8.01 -5.69
CA LEU A 228 6.52 7.29 -4.43
C LEU A 228 7.73 7.38 -3.50
N ASP A 229 7.51 7.15 -2.21
CA ASP A 229 8.58 7.08 -1.20
C ASP A 229 9.24 5.70 -1.13
N ASP A 230 10.17 5.51 -0.16
CA ASP A 230 10.92 4.26 0.02
C ASP A 230 10.01 3.08 0.40
N TYR A 231 8.78 3.32 0.87
CA TYR A 231 7.79 2.29 1.19
C TYR A 231 6.83 2.00 0.03
N HIS A 232 6.99 2.70 -1.08
CA HIS A 232 6.20 2.56 -2.32
C HIS A 232 4.80 3.16 -2.21
N GLY A 233 4.67 4.29 -1.52
CA GLY A 233 3.42 5.00 -1.34
C GLY A 233 3.61 6.50 -1.23
N HIS A 234 2.51 7.20 -1.06
CA HIS A 234 2.46 8.63 -0.82
C HIS A 234 1.13 9.04 -0.14
N ILE A 235 1.03 10.30 0.28
CA ILE A 235 -0.23 10.87 0.80
C ILE A 235 -0.92 11.61 -0.32
N HIS A 236 -2.14 11.20 -0.67
CA HIS A 236 -2.98 11.90 -1.62
C HIS A 236 -4.47 11.75 -1.27
N ASN A 237 -5.31 12.64 -1.81
CA ASN A 237 -6.76 12.63 -1.59
C ASN A 237 -7.41 11.51 -2.40
N LYS A 238 -8.34 10.81 -1.77
CA LYS A 238 -9.19 9.80 -2.42
C LYS A 238 -10.65 10.13 -2.15
N THR A 239 -11.56 9.58 -2.91
CA THR A 239 -13.01 9.80 -2.71
C THR A 239 -13.44 9.49 -1.28
N GLU A 240 -12.92 8.42 -0.69
CA GLU A 240 -13.20 7.99 0.68
C GLU A 240 -12.40 8.78 1.73
N PHE A 241 -11.33 9.46 1.31
CA PHE A 241 -10.40 10.20 2.16
C PHE A 241 -10.13 11.59 1.58
N PRO A 242 -11.08 12.52 1.65
CA PRO A 242 -10.95 13.85 1.02
C PRO A 242 -9.85 14.72 1.64
N GLU A 243 -9.43 14.43 2.88
CA GLU A 243 -8.30 15.10 3.54
C GLU A 243 -6.95 14.43 3.24
N GLY A 244 -6.97 13.33 2.45
CA GLY A 244 -5.80 12.53 2.12
C GLY A 244 -5.57 11.39 3.09
N ILE A 245 -5.04 10.30 2.55
CA ILE A 245 -4.52 9.14 3.30
C ILE A 245 -3.22 8.68 2.64
N TYR A 246 -2.27 8.19 3.44
CA TYR A 246 -1.16 7.45 2.87
C TYR A 246 -1.67 6.16 2.23
N HIS A 247 -1.18 5.84 1.04
CA HIS A 247 -1.52 4.60 0.35
C HIS A 247 -0.39 4.14 -0.56
N TYR A 248 -0.35 2.83 -0.76
CA TYR A 248 0.55 2.17 -1.67
C TYR A 248 0.00 2.18 -3.09
N HIS A 249 0.87 2.18 -4.08
CA HIS A 249 0.51 2.06 -5.49
C HIS A 249 1.14 0.84 -6.15
N ILE A 250 0.44 0.34 -7.17
CA ILE A 250 1.03 -0.57 -8.14
C ILE A 250 1.90 0.23 -9.11
N THR A 251 3.07 -0.28 -9.45
CA THR A 251 3.92 0.25 -10.53
C THR A 251 4.41 -0.87 -11.46
N ASP A 252 4.89 -0.50 -12.67
CA ASP A 252 5.40 -1.48 -13.64
C ASP A 252 6.74 -2.07 -13.22
N ASP A 253 7.53 -1.32 -12.48
CA ASP A 253 8.90 -1.68 -12.09
C ASP A 253 8.95 -2.13 -10.63
N LEU A 254 9.92 -2.99 -10.28
CA LEU A 254 10.22 -3.33 -8.89
C LEU A 254 10.32 -2.05 -8.02
N PRO A 255 9.74 -2.06 -6.81
CA PRO A 255 9.23 -3.22 -6.06
C PRO A 255 7.74 -3.55 -6.29
N TRP A 256 7.10 -3.01 -7.28
CA TRP A 256 5.72 -3.21 -7.77
C TRP A 256 4.60 -2.77 -6.83
N ILE A 257 4.60 -3.21 -5.56
CA ILE A 257 3.51 -2.94 -4.59
C ILE A 257 4.02 -2.32 -3.30
N ASN A 258 5.17 -2.80 -2.79
CA ASN A 258 5.70 -2.40 -1.49
C ASN A 258 7.23 -2.35 -1.52
N GLY A 259 7.80 -1.31 -0.93
CA GLY A 259 9.23 -1.06 -0.87
C GLY A 259 9.93 -1.68 0.34
N ASP A 260 10.57 -0.85 1.16
CA ASP A 260 11.46 -1.26 2.25
C ASP A 260 10.76 -1.84 3.49
N GLY A 261 9.44 -1.99 3.46
CA GLY A 261 8.65 -2.51 4.57
C GLY A 261 7.30 -1.81 4.70
N PHE A 262 6.65 -1.98 5.84
CA PHE A 262 5.40 -1.28 6.11
C PHE A 262 5.62 0.18 6.47
N TYR A 263 4.82 1.07 5.91
CA TYR A 263 4.79 2.48 6.29
C TYR A 263 4.24 2.66 7.70
N GLY A 264 3.19 1.95 8.03
CA GLY A 264 2.53 1.96 9.31
C GLY A 264 2.97 0.82 10.23
N ARG A 265 2.29 0.73 11.36
CA ARG A 265 2.45 -0.38 12.29
C ARG A 265 1.65 -1.58 11.82
N ALA A 266 2.32 -2.68 11.56
CA ALA A 266 1.65 -3.92 11.12
C ALA A 266 0.72 -4.50 12.18
N GLY A 267 -0.42 -4.99 11.74
CA GLY A 267 -1.34 -5.82 12.50
C GLY A 267 -0.85 -7.26 12.61
N THR A 268 -1.76 -8.21 12.69
CA THR A 268 -1.44 -9.64 12.82
C THR A 268 -2.12 -10.48 11.77
N ILE A 269 -1.51 -11.62 11.42
CA ILE A 269 -2.06 -12.59 10.47
C ILE A 269 -1.98 -13.99 11.06
N THR A 270 -3.01 -14.81 10.82
CA THR A 270 -3.04 -16.24 11.07
C THR A 270 -3.53 -16.99 9.84
N ARG A 271 -3.12 -18.26 9.70
CA ARG A 271 -3.45 -19.14 8.57
C ARG A 271 -3.78 -20.54 9.06
#